data_75114e69465bd766c078a32b18579e0e
#
_entry.id   75114e69465bd766c078a32b18579e0e
#
_cell.length_a   1.000
_cell.length_b   1.000
_cell.length_c   1.000
_cell.angle_alpha   90.00
_cell.angle_beta   90.00
_cell.angle_gamma   90.00
#
_symmetry.space_group_name_H-M   'P 1'
#
loop_
_entity.id
_entity.type
_entity.pdbx_description
1 polymer ?
#
loop_
_entity_poly.entity_id
_entity_poly.type
_entity_poly.pdbx_seq_one_letter_code
_entity_poly.pdbx_strand_id
1 'polypeptide(L)'
;MTMDALEAMYTTRAMRRIKTDPIPELVQKKILDAAIRAPSGGNTQGWRFLLVDDSGVKADLAPIYRKCMDSLWSTIYKPRIDAAEANPEDPESIEFMKLVRSASYLGDHFEDYPLILFGFSQFDTSGGSIFPAIWNAMLAARVEGVGSALTSVFQFRLDEMNEVLGVPEKGGWKFSACVTFGYPTGRWGVAPRRPAHEVSYRNSWDGELGFEIPEPLWSME
;
A
#
# COMPACT_ATOMS: atom_id res chain seq x y z
N MET A 1 21.50 10.49 9.93
CA MET A 1 20.48 11.52 10.17
C MET A 1 19.17 10.81 10.51
N THR A 2 18.48 11.22 11.55
CA THR A 2 17.15 10.69 11.87
C THR A 2 16.14 11.45 11.03
N MET A 3 15.35 10.72 10.22
CA MET A 3 14.26 11.32 9.45
C MET A 3 13.20 11.87 10.40
N ASP A 4 12.66 13.06 10.09
CA ASP A 4 11.52 13.61 10.82
C ASP A 4 10.24 12.82 10.51
N ALA A 5 9.33 12.76 11.48
CA ALA A 5 8.06 12.07 11.32
C ALA A 5 7.20 12.69 10.21
N LEU A 6 7.22 14.02 10.07
CA LEU A 6 6.50 14.71 9.00
C LEU A 6 7.11 14.37 7.64
N GLU A 7 8.43 14.34 7.50
CA GLU A 7 9.08 13.90 6.27
C GLU A 7 8.60 12.50 5.87
N ALA A 8 8.59 11.54 6.81
CA ALA A 8 8.12 10.20 6.53
C ALA A 8 6.67 10.18 6.05
N MET A 9 5.77 10.91 6.74
CA MET A 9 4.34 10.97 6.40
C MET A 9 4.08 11.61 5.04
N TYR A 10 4.72 12.75 4.74
CA TYR A 10 4.48 13.50 3.51
C TYR A 10 5.08 12.82 2.28
N THR A 11 6.19 12.10 2.44
CA THR A 11 6.92 11.50 1.31
C THR A 11 6.63 10.01 1.11
N THR A 12 5.95 9.33 2.04
CA THR A 12 5.52 7.95 1.83
C THR A 12 4.40 7.88 0.79
N ARG A 13 4.72 7.27 -0.34
CA ARG A 13 3.80 7.05 -1.46
C ARG A 13 4.12 5.71 -2.13
N ALA A 14 3.23 5.24 -3.00
CA ALA A 14 3.45 3.99 -3.72
C ALA A 14 4.68 4.07 -4.64
N MET A 15 5.75 3.40 -4.25
CA MET A 15 7.02 3.28 -4.99
C MET A 15 7.07 1.89 -5.64
N ARG A 16 6.71 1.82 -6.93
CA ARG A 16 6.57 0.54 -7.64
C ARG A 16 7.77 0.18 -8.51
N ARG A 17 8.66 1.14 -8.79
CA ARG A 17 9.92 0.89 -9.49
C ARG A 17 11.04 0.84 -8.46
N ILE A 18 11.52 -0.37 -8.23
CA ILE A 18 12.50 -0.67 -7.17
C ILE A 18 13.68 -1.45 -7.75
N LYS A 19 14.75 -1.51 -6.97
CA LYS A 19 15.87 -2.42 -7.19
C LYS A 19 15.53 -3.78 -6.58
N THR A 20 16.17 -4.83 -7.08
CA THR A 20 16.03 -6.21 -6.57
C THR A 20 16.97 -6.51 -5.41
N ASP A 21 17.73 -5.52 -4.93
CA ASP A 21 18.66 -5.69 -3.80
C ASP A 21 17.90 -6.18 -2.56
N PRO A 22 18.40 -7.21 -1.86
CA PRO A 22 17.75 -7.75 -0.66
C PRO A 22 17.63 -6.68 0.44
N ILE A 23 16.54 -6.71 1.18
CA ILE A 23 16.35 -5.85 2.35
C ILE A 23 17.01 -6.52 3.55
N PRO A 24 18.00 -5.87 4.20
CA PRO A 24 18.71 -6.45 5.33
C PRO A 24 17.77 -6.86 6.48
N GLU A 25 18.08 -7.95 7.15
CA GLU A 25 17.27 -8.50 8.27
C GLU A 25 16.99 -7.46 9.36
N LEU A 26 17.97 -6.60 9.68
CA LEU A 26 17.76 -5.52 10.66
C LEU A 26 16.67 -4.54 10.22
N VAL A 27 16.59 -4.23 8.92
CA VAL A 27 15.56 -3.33 8.37
C VAL A 27 14.20 -4.04 8.43
N GLN A 28 14.12 -5.33 8.09
CA GLN A 28 12.89 -6.12 8.22
C GLN A 28 12.39 -6.15 9.68
N LYS A 29 13.30 -6.33 10.65
CA LYS A 29 12.98 -6.27 12.08
C LYS A 29 12.40 -4.92 12.49
N LYS A 30 12.98 -3.81 12.04
CA LYS A 30 12.47 -2.46 12.31
C LYS A 30 11.08 -2.23 11.72
N ILE A 31 10.83 -2.73 10.51
CA ILE A 31 9.52 -2.66 9.85
C ILE A 31 8.47 -3.39 10.67
N LEU A 32 8.74 -4.62 11.11
CA LEU A 32 7.81 -5.42 11.90
C LEU A 32 7.61 -4.87 13.31
N ASP A 33 8.68 -4.42 13.98
CA ASP A 33 8.57 -3.85 15.32
C ASP A 33 7.74 -2.55 15.30
N ALA A 34 7.93 -1.70 14.30
CA ALA A 34 7.12 -0.50 14.12
C ALA A 34 5.63 -0.83 13.83
N ALA A 35 5.37 -1.86 13.02
CA ALA A 35 4.00 -2.28 12.71
C ALA A 35 3.20 -2.54 13.99
N ILE A 36 3.75 -3.31 14.91
CA ILE A 36 3.04 -3.70 16.15
C ILE A 36 2.93 -2.57 17.19
N ARG A 37 3.47 -1.38 16.94
CA ARG A 37 3.28 -0.18 17.78
C ARG A 37 1.95 0.53 17.48
N ALA A 38 1.24 0.12 16.44
CA ALA A 38 -0.08 0.66 16.13
C ALA A 38 -1.10 0.33 17.26
N PRO A 39 -2.10 1.19 17.47
CA PRO A 39 -3.20 0.86 18.37
C PRO A 39 -4.03 -0.31 17.83
N SER A 40 -4.61 -1.11 18.72
CA SER A 40 -5.61 -2.12 18.35
C SER A 40 -6.80 -2.06 19.32
N GLY A 41 -7.99 -2.33 18.80
CA GLY A 41 -9.21 -2.32 19.59
C GLY A 41 -9.07 -3.25 20.81
N GLY A 42 -9.28 -2.71 22.03
CA GLY A 42 -9.11 -3.45 23.29
C GLY A 42 -7.70 -4.03 23.50
N ASN A 43 -6.69 -3.55 22.77
CA ASN A 43 -5.33 -4.10 22.75
C ASN A 43 -5.29 -5.59 22.40
N THR A 44 -6.21 -6.05 21.55
CA THR A 44 -6.35 -7.46 21.17
C THR A 44 -5.19 -7.97 20.31
N GLN A 45 -4.53 -7.07 19.57
CA GLN A 45 -3.40 -7.38 18.69
C GLN A 45 -3.70 -8.57 17.76
N GLY A 46 -4.93 -8.61 17.24
CA GLY A 46 -5.47 -9.66 16.39
C GLY A 46 -4.96 -9.58 14.95
N TRP A 47 -3.66 -9.37 14.75
CA TRP A 47 -3.00 -9.33 13.45
C TRP A 47 -1.96 -10.42 13.31
N ARG A 48 -1.64 -10.76 12.06
CA ARG A 48 -0.49 -11.56 11.67
C ARG A 48 0.16 -10.91 10.44
N PHE A 49 1.47 -10.89 10.46
CA PHE A 49 2.29 -10.43 9.35
C PHE A 49 3.11 -11.59 8.83
N LEU A 50 2.99 -11.87 7.54
CA LEU A 50 3.76 -12.89 6.85
C LEU A 50 4.69 -12.19 5.88
N LEU A 51 6.00 -12.36 6.08
CA LEU A 51 7.02 -11.86 5.17
C LEU A 51 7.34 -12.94 4.12
N VAL A 52 7.43 -12.53 2.87
CA VAL A 52 7.78 -13.38 1.74
C VAL A 52 8.96 -12.76 1.01
N ASP A 53 10.10 -13.41 1.06
CA ASP A 53 11.33 -13.12 0.31
C ASP A 53 11.81 -14.33 -0.51
N ASP A 54 11.27 -15.52 -0.25
CA ASP A 54 11.56 -16.72 -1.02
C ASP A 54 11.10 -16.59 -2.49
N SER A 55 12.02 -16.87 -3.41
CA SER A 55 11.79 -16.72 -4.84
C SER A 55 10.75 -17.70 -5.40
N GLY A 56 10.67 -18.92 -4.85
CA GLY A 56 9.68 -19.92 -5.25
C GLY A 56 8.28 -19.49 -4.88
N VAL A 57 8.06 -19.08 -3.63
CA VAL A 57 6.77 -18.57 -3.16
C VAL A 57 6.33 -17.34 -3.96
N LYS A 58 7.25 -16.41 -4.27
CA LYS A 58 6.95 -15.25 -5.10
C LYS A 58 6.58 -15.64 -6.53
N ALA A 59 7.28 -16.63 -7.11
CA ALA A 59 6.96 -17.15 -8.44
C ALA A 59 5.58 -17.80 -8.51
N ASP A 60 5.14 -18.47 -7.43
CA ASP A 60 3.79 -19.04 -7.35
C ASP A 60 2.70 -17.97 -7.17
N LEU A 61 3.00 -16.91 -6.42
CA LEU A 61 2.06 -15.79 -6.19
C LEU A 61 1.90 -14.87 -7.41
N ALA A 62 2.95 -14.66 -8.19
CA ALA A 62 2.96 -13.70 -9.28
C ALA A 62 1.88 -13.94 -10.36
N PRO A 63 1.63 -15.17 -10.85
CA PRO A 63 0.54 -15.43 -11.79
C PRO A 63 -0.84 -15.18 -11.18
N ILE A 64 -1.00 -15.43 -9.88
CA ILE A 64 -2.26 -15.13 -9.15
C ILE A 64 -2.47 -13.62 -9.09
N TYR A 65 -1.42 -12.87 -8.75
CA TYR A 65 -1.48 -11.41 -8.70
C TYR A 65 -1.84 -10.82 -10.07
N ARG A 66 -1.23 -11.30 -11.16
CA ARG A 66 -1.56 -10.86 -12.54
C ARG A 66 -3.02 -11.12 -12.88
N LYS A 67 -3.57 -12.30 -12.59
CA LYS A 67 -5.01 -12.58 -12.77
C LYS A 67 -5.90 -11.64 -11.94
N CYS A 68 -5.47 -11.27 -10.73
CA CYS A 68 -6.18 -10.29 -9.91
C CYS A 68 -6.18 -8.90 -10.55
N MET A 69 -5.04 -8.47 -11.11
CA MET A 69 -4.93 -7.20 -11.82
C MET A 69 -5.82 -7.18 -13.08
N ASP A 70 -5.86 -8.27 -13.85
CA ASP A 70 -6.76 -8.40 -15.00
C ASP A 70 -8.22 -8.28 -14.57
N SER A 71 -8.60 -8.92 -13.46
CA SER A 71 -9.94 -8.80 -12.89
C SER A 71 -10.26 -7.36 -12.47
N LEU A 72 -9.30 -6.68 -11.82
CA LEU A 72 -9.44 -5.29 -11.39
C LEU A 72 -9.70 -4.35 -12.58
N TRP A 73 -8.89 -4.47 -13.64
CA TRP A 73 -8.98 -3.60 -14.82
C TRP A 73 -10.22 -3.89 -15.67
N SER A 74 -10.58 -5.16 -15.80
CA SER A 74 -11.74 -5.57 -16.61
C SER A 74 -13.09 -5.42 -15.92
N THR A 75 -13.12 -5.14 -14.61
CA THR A 75 -14.37 -4.97 -13.85
C THR A 75 -14.46 -3.58 -13.23
N ILE A 76 -13.79 -3.36 -12.10
CA ILE A 76 -13.95 -2.13 -11.29
C ILE A 76 -13.53 -0.88 -12.05
N TYR A 77 -12.40 -0.94 -12.74
CA TYR A 77 -11.85 0.23 -13.45
C TYR A 77 -12.21 0.28 -14.94
N LYS A 78 -12.87 -0.75 -15.47
CA LYS A 78 -13.23 -0.80 -16.90
C LYS A 78 -13.94 0.46 -17.40
N PRO A 79 -15.01 0.96 -16.74
CA PRO A 79 -15.70 2.17 -17.23
C PRO A 79 -14.80 3.41 -17.28
N ARG A 80 -13.88 3.52 -16.31
CA ARG A 80 -12.95 4.65 -16.25
C ARG A 80 -11.81 4.53 -17.27
N ILE A 81 -11.38 3.32 -17.56
CA ILE A 81 -10.39 3.03 -18.62
C ILE A 81 -11.01 3.39 -19.96
N ASP A 82 -12.22 2.89 -20.26
CA ASP A 82 -12.92 3.16 -21.51
C ASP A 82 -13.14 4.67 -21.73
N ALA A 83 -13.51 5.39 -20.66
CA ALA A 83 -13.68 6.84 -20.72
C ALA A 83 -12.34 7.58 -20.99
N ALA A 84 -11.25 7.11 -20.38
CA ALA A 84 -9.93 7.70 -20.60
C ALA A 84 -9.38 7.41 -22.00
N GLU A 85 -9.64 6.21 -22.54
CA GLU A 85 -9.26 5.83 -23.92
C GLU A 85 -10.07 6.61 -24.96
N ALA A 86 -11.33 6.93 -24.65
CA ALA A 86 -12.16 7.77 -25.52
C ALA A 86 -11.74 9.25 -25.51
N ASN A 87 -11.05 9.71 -24.46
CA ASN A 87 -10.60 11.09 -24.30
C ASN A 87 -9.11 11.16 -23.92
N PRO A 88 -8.19 10.72 -24.79
CA PRO A 88 -6.78 10.52 -24.44
C PRO A 88 -6.01 11.83 -24.20
N GLU A 89 -6.52 12.96 -24.67
CA GLU A 89 -5.88 14.29 -24.50
C GLU A 89 -6.35 15.01 -23.21
N ASP A 90 -7.38 14.48 -22.55
CA ASP A 90 -7.88 15.06 -21.31
C ASP A 90 -6.86 14.88 -20.17
N PRO A 91 -6.53 15.95 -19.41
CA PRO A 91 -5.55 15.88 -18.32
C PRO A 91 -5.86 14.82 -17.25
N GLU A 92 -7.13 14.64 -16.87
CA GLU A 92 -7.53 13.64 -15.88
C GLU A 92 -7.35 12.21 -16.45
N SER A 93 -7.67 12.01 -17.73
CA SER A 93 -7.45 10.76 -18.46
C SER A 93 -5.97 10.40 -18.52
N ILE A 94 -5.12 11.37 -18.85
CA ILE A 94 -3.65 11.20 -18.90
C ILE A 94 -3.12 10.78 -17.52
N GLU A 95 -3.56 11.46 -16.46
CA GLU A 95 -3.11 11.16 -15.10
C GLU A 95 -3.60 9.79 -14.63
N PHE A 96 -4.85 9.46 -14.89
CA PHE A 96 -5.41 8.16 -14.58
C PHE A 96 -4.68 7.02 -15.31
N MET A 97 -4.40 7.17 -16.61
CA MET A 97 -3.66 6.16 -17.38
C MET A 97 -2.18 6.03 -16.95
N LYS A 98 -1.57 7.09 -16.39
CA LYS A 98 -0.27 6.97 -15.69
C LYS A 98 -0.38 6.08 -14.44
N LEU A 99 -1.45 6.23 -13.67
CA LEU A 99 -1.73 5.40 -12.50
C LEU A 99 -1.92 3.93 -12.93
N VAL A 100 -2.73 3.66 -13.95
CA VAL A 100 -2.95 2.31 -14.50
C VAL A 100 -1.62 1.66 -14.90
N ARG A 101 -0.82 2.34 -15.72
CA ARG A 101 0.51 1.85 -16.13
C ARG A 101 1.44 1.60 -14.93
N SER A 102 1.41 2.48 -13.94
CA SER A 102 2.23 2.31 -12.74
C SER A 102 1.79 1.12 -11.89
N ALA A 103 0.48 0.87 -11.79
CA ALA A 103 -0.04 -0.28 -11.04
C ALA A 103 0.18 -1.59 -11.80
N SER A 104 0.01 -1.60 -13.13
CA SER A 104 0.29 -2.77 -13.97
C SER A 104 1.77 -3.17 -13.90
N TYR A 105 2.68 -2.19 -13.88
CA TYR A 105 4.11 -2.46 -13.70
C TYR A 105 4.40 -3.31 -12.45
N LEU A 106 3.70 -3.07 -11.34
CA LEU A 106 3.86 -3.91 -10.14
C LEU A 106 3.42 -5.35 -10.42
N GLY A 107 2.33 -5.55 -11.17
CA GLY A 107 1.88 -6.88 -11.55
C GLY A 107 2.86 -7.63 -12.45
N ASP A 108 3.43 -6.91 -13.42
CA ASP A 108 4.39 -7.46 -14.37
C ASP A 108 5.72 -7.88 -13.71
N HIS A 109 6.05 -7.24 -12.57
CA HIS A 109 7.30 -7.39 -11.81
C HIS A 109 7.09 -7.88 -10.37
N PHE A 110 5.97 -8.55 -10.08
CA PHE A 110 5.62 -8.93 -8.70
C PHE A 110 6.67 -9.82 -8.04
N GLU A 111 7.22 -10.77 -8.76
CA GLU A 111 8.27 -11.69 -8.29
C GLU A 111 9.63 -11.02 -8.06
N ASP A 112 9.87 -9.84 -8.65
CA ASP A 112 11.14 -9.11 -8.55
C ASP A 112 11.28 -8.35 -7.22
N TYR A 113 10.18 -8.15 -6.49
CA TYR A 113 10.24 -7.44 -5.22
C TYR A 113 11.03 -8.25 -4.18
N PRO A 114 12.07 -7.63 -3.54
CA PRO A 114 12.92 -8.34 -2.59
C PRO A 114 12.20 -8.78 -1.33
N LEU A 115 11.11 -8.09 -0.96
CA LEU A 115 10.31 -8.41 0.21
C LEU A 115 8.85 -8.04 0.01
N ILE A 116 7.95 -8.92 0.41
CA ILE A 116 6.50 -8.69 0.40
C ILE A 116 5.97 -9.01 1.79
N LEU A 117 5.13 -8.15 2.34
CA LEU A 117 4.44 -8.36 3.61
C LEU A 117 2.96 -8.58 3.35
N PHE A 118 2.40 -9.67 3.84
CA PHE A 118 0.96 -9.92 3.86
C PHE A 118 0.43 -9.66 5.27
N GLY A 119 -0.60 -8.81 5.37
CA GLY A 119 -1.29 -8.51 6.62
C GLY A 119 -2.62 -9.24 6.71
N PHE A 120 -2.80 -9.97 7.80
CA PHE A 120 -4.04 -10.67 8.14
C PHE A 120 -4.56 -10.18 9.48
N SER A 121 -5.88 -10.18 9.65
CA SER A 121 -6.51 -9.78 10.90
C SER A 121 -7.64 -10.73 11.31
N GLN A 122 -7.91 -10.79 12.63
CA GLN A 122 -9.09 -11.42 13.22
C GLN A 122 -9.89 -10.35 13.97
N PHE A 123 -11.22 -10.47 13.97
CA PHE A 123 -12.12 -9.58 14.71
C PHE A 123 -11.96 -8.07 14.43
N ASP A 124 -11.41 -7.75 13.25
CA ASP A 124 -11.15 -6.37 12.81
C ASP A 124 -11.91 -6.10 11.50
N THR A 125 -13.23 -6.03 11.58
CA THR A 125 -14.11 -5.89 10.40
C THR A 125 -13.95 -4.56 9.68
N SER A 126 -13.54 -3.51 10.38
CA SER A 126 -13.30 -2.17 9.80
C SER A 126 -11.87 -1.98 9.28
N GLY A 127 -10.93 -2.86 9.63
CA GLY A 127 -9.51 -2.67 9.40
C GLY A 127 -8.86 -1.63 10.32
N GLY A 128 -9.60 -1.17 11.35
CA GLY A 128 -9.16 -0.09 12.25
C GLY A 128 -7.91 -0.40 13.06
N SER A 129 -7.53 -1.66 13.19
CA SER A 129 -6.28 -2.10 13.84
C SER A 129 -5.19 -2.44 12.83
N ILE A 130 -5.53 -3.25 11.83
CA ILE A 130 -4.51 -3.77 10.90
C ILE A 130 -3.96 -2.70 9.96
N PHE A 131 -4.80 -1.77 9.43
CA PHE A 131 -4.30 -0.75 8.51
C PHE A 131 -3.39 0.29 9.17
N PRO A 132 -3.63 0.78 10.40
CA PRO A 132 -2.62 1.54 11.14
C PRO A 132 -1.29 0.80 11.32
N ALA A 133 -1.33 -0.51 11.60
CA ALA A 133 -0.12 -1.31 11.73
C ALA A 133 0.64 -1.45 10.40
N ILE A 134 -0.06 -1.72 9.30
CA ILE A 134 0.53 -1.74 7.96
C ILE A 134 1.12 -0.36 7.61
N TRP A 135 0.43 0.73 7.93
CA TRP A 135 0.93 2.07 7.68
C TRP A 135 2.21 2.37 8.48
N ASN A 136 2.27 1.97 9.75
CA ASN A 136 3.50 2.08 10.55
C ASN A 136 4.67 1.30 9.91
N ALA A 137 4.42 0.09 9.39
CA ALA A 137 5.42 -0.67 8.65
C ALA A 137 5.95 0.10 7.43
N MET A 138 5.06 0.75 6.68
CA MET A 138 5.44 1.55 5.50
C MET A 138 6.22 2.81 5.88
N LEU A 139 5.86 3.48 6.97
CA LEU A 139 6.61 4.64 7.48
C LEU A 139 7.99 4.22 7.97
N ALA A 140 8.11 3.12 8.69
CA ALA A 140 9.40 2.59 9.14
C ALA A 140 10.29 2.20 7.95
N ALA A 141 9.73 1.58 6.92
CA ALA A 141 10.43 1.29 5.68
C ALA A 141 10.96 2.58 5.03
N ARG A 142 10.14 3.65 4.98
CA ARG A 142 10.54 4.95 4.45
C ARG A 142 11.73 5.54 5.20
N VAL A 143 11.76 5.46 6.53
CA VAL A 143 12.88 5.91 7.38
C VAL A 143 14.18 5.18 7.03
N GLU A 144 14.11 3.91 6.66
CA GLU A 144 15.25 3.11 6.24
C GLU A 144 15.57 3.24 4.73
N GLY A 145 14.93 4.19 4.02
CA GLY A 145 15.14 4.41 2.59
C GLY A 145 14.48 3.35 1.69
N VAL A 146 13.62 2.50 2.25
CA VAL A 146 12.89 1.47 1.53
C VAL A 146 11.54 2.01 1.07
N GLY A 147 11.27 1.91 -0.23
CA GLY A 147 9.98 2.23 -0.82
C GLY A 147 8.97 1.11 -0.61
N SER A 148 7.70 1.46 -0.64
CA SER A 148 6.62 0.50 -0.45
C SER A 148 5.43 0.79 -1.37
N ALA A 149 4.63 -0.25 -1.67
CA ALA A 149 3.34 -0.09 -2.32
C ALA A 149 2.32 -1.05 -1.71
N LEU A 150 1.25 -0.49 -1.14
CA LEU A 150 0.15 -1.25 -0.58
C LEU A 150 -0.84 -1.64 -1.68
N THR A 151 -1.32 -2.86 -1.64
CA THR A 151 -2.37 -3.38 -2.52
C THR A 151 -3.25 -4.40 -1.80
N SER A 152 -4.52 -4.43 -2.13
CA SER A 152 -5.48 -5.43 -1.65
C SER A 152 -6.01 -6.32 -2.78
N VAL A 153 -5.41 -6.26 -3.95
CA VAL A 153 -5.95 -6.88 -5.17
C VAL A 153 -6.09 -8.41 -5.08
N PHE A 154 -5.33 -9.07 -4.22
CA PHE A 154 -5.50 -10.51 -3.94
C PHE A 154 -6.90 -10.89 -3.44
N GLN A 155 -7.71 -9.92 -3.04
CA GLN A 155 -9.14 -10.13 -2.72
C GLN A 155 -9.91 -10.82 -3.86
N PHE A 156 -9.47 -10.70 -5.11
CA PHE A 156 -10.09 -11.38 -6.25
C PHE A 156 -9.78 -12.89 -6.32
N ARG A 157 -8.75 -13.37 -5.60
CA ARG A 157 -8.26 -14.75 -5.64
C ARG A 157 -7.74 -15.20 -4.26
N LEU A 158 -8.55 -15.00 -3.21
CA LEU A 158 -8.14 -15.27 -1.83
C LEU A 158 -7.74 -16.72 -1.62
N ASP A 159 -8.53 -17.66 -2.17
CA ASP A 159 -8.29 -19.08 -1.94
C ASP A 159 -6.96 -19.53 -2.57
N GLU A 160 -6.68 -19.11 -3.82
CA GLU A 160 -5.42 -19.42 -4.50
C GLU A 160 -4.22 -18.83 -3.72
N MET A 161 -4.33 -17.59 -3.25
CA MET A 161 -3.28 -16.93 -2.45
C MET A 161 -3.08 -17.61 -1.10
N ASN A 162 -4.16 -17.92 -0.39
CA ASN A 162 -4.12 -18.57 0.92
C ASN A 162 -3.50 -19.97 0.85
N GLU A 163 -3.77 -20.73 -0.22
CA GLU A 163 -3.18 -22.03 -0.47
C GLU A 163 -1.66 -21.91 -0.60
N VAL A 164 -1.16 -21.00 -1.44
CA VAL A 164 0.29 -20.76 -1.62
C VAL A 164 0.96 -20.33 -0.32
N LEU A 165 0.30 -19.46 0.46
CA LEU A 165 0.84 -18.94 1.71
C LEU A 165 0.65 -19.87 2.91
N GLY A 166 -0.09 -20.98 2.76
CA GLY A 166 -0.40 -21.92 3.85
C GLY A 166 -1.26 -21.28 4.95
N VAL A 167 -2.13 -20.32 4.61
CA VAL A 167 -3.00 -19.67 5.59
C VAL A 167 -4.03 -20.69 6.10
N PRO A 168 -4.13 -20.89 7.44
CA PRO A 168 -5.02 -21.89 7.97
C PRO A 168 -6.49 -21.53 7.74
N GLU A 169 -7.28 -22.46 7.22
CA GLU A 169 -8.75 -22.30 7.07
C GLU A 169 -9.45 -22.06 8.41
N LYS A 170 -8.94 -22.72 9.46
CA LYS A 170 -9.45 -22.57 10.83
C LYS A 170 -8.75 -21.39 11.52
N GLY A 171 -9.53 -20.56 12.21
CA GLY A 171 -8.98 -19.44 12.97
C GLY A 171 -9.52 -18.08 12.56
N GLY A 172 -10.26 -18.00 11.42
CA GLY A 172 -10.95 -16.78 11.00
C GLY A 172 -10.01 -15.66 10.58
N TRP A 173 -8.80 -15.98 10.13
CA TRP A 173 -7.85 -15.02 9.57
C TRP A 173 -8.37 -14.47 8.25
N LYS A 174 -8.42 -13.16 8.14
CA LYS A 174 -8.84 -12.46 6.92
C LYS A 174 -7.68 -11.67 6.37
N PHE A 175 -7.40 -11.85 5.08
CA PHE A 175 -6.46 -11.01 4.36
C PHE A 175 -6.94 -9.56 4.35
N SER A 176 -6.06 -8.64 4.68
CA SER A 176 -6.33 -7.21 4.69
C SER A 176 -5.66 -6.49 3.53
N ALA A 177 -4.36 -6.65 3.41
CA ALA A 177 -3.57 -6.11 2.30
C ALA A 177 -2.22 -6.81 2.22
N CYS A 178 -1.55 -6.69 1.07
CA CYS A 178 -0.12 -6.91 0.98
C CYS A 178 0.63 -5.60 0.67
N VAL A 179 1.89 -5.55 1.08
CA VAL A 179 2.79 -4.42 0.83
C VAL A 179 4.06 -4.96 0.19
N THR A 180 4.39 -4.47 -0.99
CA THR A 180 5.68 -4.74 -1.61
C THR A 180 6.71 -3.72 -1.14
N PHE A 181 7.94 -4.17 -0.86
CA PHE A 181 9.05 -3.35 -0.40
C PHE A 181 10.27 -3.50 -1.32
N GLY A 182 11.04 -2.42 -1.47
CA GLY A 182 12.29 -2.41 -2.21
C GLY A 182 12.93 -1.03 -2.24
N TYR A 183 14.22 -0.94 -2.54
CA TYR A 183 14.89 0.35 -2.68
C TYR A 183 14.43 1.03 -3.98
N PRO A 184 13.83 2.25 -3.92
CA PRO A 184 13.27 2.86 -5.11
C PRO A 184 14.34 3.33 -6.08
N THR A 185 14.06 3.23 -7.38
CA THR A 185 14.90 3.81 -8.45
C THR A 185 14.53 5.26 -8.72
N GLY A 186 13.35 5.71 -8.28
CA GLY A 186 12.87 7.08 -8.41
C GLY A 186 13.20 7.95 -7.20
N ARG A 187 12.82 9.22 -7.30
CA ARG A 187 13.01 10.19 -6.22
C ARG A 187 11.83 10.19 -5.26
N TRP A 188 12.12 10.44 -3.99
CA TRP A 188 11.11 10.78 -3.01
C TRP A 188 10.50 12.15 -3.32
N GLY A 189 9.29 12.36 -2.87
CA GLY A 189 8.61 13.65 -3.03
C GLY A 189 7.26 13.64 -2.34
N VAL A 190 6.73 14.80 -2.05
CA VAL A 190 5.41 14.97 -1.44
C VAL A 190 4.34 14.37 -2.37
N ALA A 191 3.52 13.50 -1.82
CA ALA A 191 2.42 12.91 -2.56
C ALA A 191 1.34 13.97 -2.83
N PRO A 192 0.89 14.16 -4.09
CA PRO A 192 -0.19 15.10 -4.38
C PRO A 192 -1.47 14.64 -3.67
N ARG A 193 -2.13 15.58 -3.01
CA ARG A 193 -3.42 15.39 -2.33
C ARG A 193 -4.29 16.61 -2.56
N ARG A 194 -5.59 16.44 -2.40
CA ARG A 194 -6.49 17.59 -2.28
C ARG A 194 -6.10 18.41 -1.05
N PRO A 195 -6.30 19.72 -1.09
CA PRO A 195 -6.16 20.56 0.10
C PRO A 195 -7.00 20.03 1.27
N ALA A 196 -6.41 20.02 2.48
CA ALA A 196 -7.06 19.38 3.64
C ALA A 196 -8.41 20.03 3.99
N HIS A 197 -8.57 21.33 3.76
CA HIS A 197 -9.82 22.02 4.04
C HIS A 197 -10.98 21.61 3.10
N GLU A 198 -10.70 21.08 1.91
CA GLU A 198 -11.74 20.57 0.99
C GLU A 198 -12.37 19.25 1.43
N VAL A 199 -11.75 18.56 2.39
CA VAL A 199 -12.16 17.23 2.87
C VAL A 199 -12.36 17.20 4.39
N SER A 200 -12.50 18.38 5.01
CA SER A 200 -12.63 18.53 6.45
C SER A 200 -13.76 19.47 6.83
N TYR A 201 -14.54 19.08 7.81
CA TYR A 201 -15.66 19.85 8.33
C TYR A 201 -15.53 20.06 9.83
N ARG A 202 -16.23 21.06 10.38
CA ARG A 202 -16.24 21.35 11.80
C ARG A 202 -17.66 21.24 12.38
N ASN A 203 -17.79 20.54 13.50
CA ASN A 203 -18.99 20.36 14.32
C ASN A 203 -20.14 19.58 13.65
N SER A 204 -20.31 19.63 12.34
CA SER A 204 -21.33 18.88 11.60
C SER A 204 -20.81 18.50 10.23
N TRP A 205 -21.45 17.52 9.57
CA TRP A 205 -21.21 17.24 8.15
C TRP A 205 -21.55 18.50 7.33
N ASP A 206 -20.67 18.89 6.42
CA ASP A 206 -20.72 20.14 5.63
C ASP A 206 -20.62 21.44 6.47
N GLY A 207 -20.27 21.37 7.76
CA GLY A 207 -20.00 22.56 8.58
C GLY A 207 -18.69 23.24 8.16
N GLU A 208 -18.70 24.58 8.11
CA GLU A 208 -17.51 25.35 7.72
C GLU A 208 -16.33 25.07 8.65
N LEU A 209 -15.16 24.78 8.08
CA LEU A 209 -13.95 24.53 8.85
C LEU A 209 -13.42 25.79 9.56
N GLY A 210 -13.60 26.98 8.91
CA GLY A 210 -13.21 28.28 9.45
C GLY A 210 -11.75 28.66 9.20
N PHE A 211 -11.01 27.86 8.42
CA PHE A 211 -9.66 28.18 7.93
C PHE A 211 -9.35 27.34 6.67
N GLU A 212 -8.35 27.76 5.90
CA GLU A 212 -7.89 27.09 4.70
C GLU A 212 -6.47 26.55 4.89
N ILE A 213 -6.16 25.47 4.18
CA ILE A 213 -4.83 24.85 4.10
C ILE A 213 -4.58 24.55 2.61
N PRO A 214 -4.26 25.57 1.78
CA PRO A 214 -4.18 25.41 0.33
C PRO A 214 -2.95 24.62 -0.12
N GLU A 215 -1.86 24.67 0.66
CA GLU A 215 -0.58 24.06 0.37
C GLU A 215 -0.16 23.09 1.49
N PRO A 216 0.67 22.08 1.19
CA PRO A 216 1.27 21.28 2.24
C PRO A 216 2.04 22.13 3.25
N LEU A 217 1.79 21.92 4.54
CA LEU A 217 2.48 22.67 5.61
C LEU A 217 3.92 22.21 5.86
N TRP A 218 4.32 21.12 5.22
CA TRP A 218 5.69 20.62 5.22
C TRP A 218 6.19 20.50 3.78
N SER A 219 7.41 20.90 3.51
CA SER A 219 8.09 20.79 2.22
C SER A 219 9.45 20.14 2.39
N MET A 220 9.93 19.46 1.35
CA MET A 220 11.34 19.06 1.27
C MET A 220 12.18 20.32 1.05
N GLU A 221 13.16 20.57 1.93
CA GLU A 221 14.19 21.60 1.74
C GLU A 221 15.14 21.23 0.59
#